data_e4dd6f418597c1bd76abff16ce2b4ae0
#
_entry.id   e4dd6f418597c1bd76abff16ce2b4ae0
#
_cell.length_a   1.000
_cell.length_b   1.000
_cell.length_c   1.000
_cell.angle_alpha   90.00
_cell.angle_beta   90.00
_cell.angle_gamma   90.00
#
_symmetry.space_group_name_H-M   'P 1'
#
loop_
_entity.id
_entity.type
_entity.pdbx_description
1 polymer ?
#
loop_
_entity_poly.entity_id
_entity_poly.type
_entity_poly.pdbx_seq_one_letter_code
_entity_poly.pdbx_strand_id
1 'polypeptide(L)'
;RYVGDNMSTLKVTTVQTSAGGAVTLTNQHALKSFISFDGNTADASNNLTGVNGSFNVSALEDDGTGDYDVLFTNNMANTNYTVTSGGTRNASSTAQAGYYQKHNVATTGYTVMTFNTSAVEDHDLVMTQVAGDLA
;
A
#
# COMPACT_ATOMS: atom_id res chain seq x y z
N ARG A 1 -43.47 -15.84 21.84
CA ARG A 1 -43.21 -15.23 20.50
C ARG A 1 -41.72 -15.12 20.35
N TYR A 2 -41.16 -16.05 19.57
CA TYR A 2 -39.72 -16.05 19.24
C TYR A 2 -39.46 -14.91 18.25
N VAL A 3 -38.73 -13.89 18.65
CA VAL A 3 -38.19 -12.91 17.72
C VAL A 3 -36.88 -13.51 17.25
N GLY A 4 -36.92 -14.21 16.11
CA GLY A 4 -35.73 -14.71 15.48
C GLY A 4 -34.92 -13.52 14.97
N ASP A 5 -33.65 -13.44 15.37
CA ASP A 5 -32.66 -12.56 14.75
C ASP A 5 -32.55 -12.93 13.26
N ASN A 6 -33.20 -12.12 12.42
CA ASN A 6 -33.04 -12.25 10.96
C ASN A 6 -31.65 -11.77 10.56
N MET A 7 -30.67 -12.65 10.74
CA MET A 7 -29.35 -12.44 10.13
C MET A 7 -29.47 -12.79 8.65
N SER A 8 -29.57 -11.77 7.82
CA SER A 8 -29.55 -11.93 6.37
C SER A 8 -28.10 -12.15 5.91
N THR A 9 -27.81 -13.34 5.40
CA THR A 9 -26.52 -13.63 4.77
C THR A 9 -26.66 -13.50 3.26
N LEU A 10 -25.93 -12.56 2.67
CA LEU A 10 -25.80 -12.43 1.23
C LEU A 10 -24.62 -13.31 0.75
N LYS A 11 -24.94 -14.37 0.00
CA LYS A 11 -23.93 -15.22 -0.66
C LYS A 11 -23.85 -14.81 -2.11
N VAL A 12 -22.74 -14.18 -2.49
CA VAL A 12 -22.45 -13.76 -3.88
C VAL A 12 -21.07 -14.25 -4.29
N THR A 13 -20.93 -14.62 -5.55
CA THR A 13 -19.65 -15.02 -6.13
C THR A 13 -18.79 -13.79 -6.46
N THR A 14 -19.44 -12.70 -6.85
CA THR A 14 -18.80 -11.44 -7.22
C THR A 14 -19.70 -10.29 -6.83
N VAL A 15 -19.11 -9.24 -6.29
CA VAL A 15 -19.79 -7.95 -6.03
C VAL A 15 -19.14 -6.90 -6.92
N GLN A 16 -19.94 -6.34 -7.83
CA GLN A 16 -19.48 -5.31 -8.78
C GLN A 16 -20.63 -4.35 -9.09
N THR A 17 -20.33 -3.17 -9.61
CA THR A 17 -21.36 -2.26 -10.11
C THR A 17 -22.06 -2.88 -11.34
N SER A 18 -23.23 -2.37 -11.72
CA SER A 18 -23.95 -2.82 -12.92
C SER A 18 -23.14 -2.66 -14.22
N ALA A 19 -22.13 -1.81 -14.21
CA ALA A 19 -21.19 -1.61 -15.32
C ALA A 19 -19.91 -2.47 -15.19
N GLY A 20 -19.85 -3.39 -14.21
CA GLY A 20 -18.68 -4.25 -14.00
C GLY A 20 -17.51 -3.61 -13.24
N GLY A 21 -17.69 -2.39 -12.73
CA GLY A 21 -16.67 -1.68 -11.96
C GLY A 21 -16.57 -2.12 -10.50
N ALA A 22 -15.56 -1.60 -9.82
CA ALA A 22 -15.38 -1.81 -8.39
C ALA A 22 -16.56 -1.29 -7.56
N VAL A 23 -16.95 -2.01 -6.52
CA VAL A 23 -17.99 -1.59 -5.58
C VAL A 23 -17.38 -0.86 -4.41
N THR A 24 -17.89 0.34 -4.13
CA THR A 24 -17.61 1.02 -2.86
C THR A 24 -18.50 0.44 -1.78
N LEU A 25 -17.90 -0.20 -0.79
CA LEU A 25 -18.61 -0.67 0.41
C LEU A 25 -18.69 0.50 1.40
N THR A 26 -19.90 1.07 1.56
CA THR A 26 -20.12 2.17 2.50
C THR A 26 -19.85 1.70 3.93
N ASN A 27 -19.08 2.50 4.70
CA ASN A 27 -18.65 2.20 6.07
C ASN A 27 -17.74 0.98 6.25
N GLN A 28 -17.07 0.53 5.18
CA GLN A 28 -16.01 -0.47 5.28
C GLN A 28 -14.70 0.13 4.79
N HIS A 29 -13.71 0.17 5.67
CA HIS A 29 -12.34 0.57 5.33
C HIS A 29 -11.58 -0.67 4.85
N ALA A 30 -11.83 -1.09 3.60
CA ALA A 30 -11.03 -2.13 2.96
C ALA A 30 -9.65 -1.57 2.57
N LEU A 31 -8.67 -2.47 2.49
CA LEU A 31 -7.36 -2.16 1.93
C LEU A 31 -7.53 -1.65 0.49
N LYS A 32 -7.00 -0.46 0.18
CA LYS A 32 -7.14 0.19 -1.13
C LYS A 32 -5.90 0.04 -2.00
N SER A 33 -4.76 -0.18 -1.39
CA SER A 33 -3.51 -0.46 -2.07
C SER A 33 -2.57 -1.20 -1.12
N PHE A 34 -1.71 -2.02 -1.67
CA PHE A 34 -0.52 -2.50 -0.98
C PHE A 34 0.63 -2.67 -1.97
N ILE A 35 1.84 -2.60 -1.46
CA ILE A 35 3.05 -2.98 -2.17
C ILE A 35 4.03 -3.64 -1.20
N SER A 36 4.76 -4.63 -1.71
CA SER A 36 5.92 -5.26 -1.07
C SER A 36 7.06 -5.28 -2.08
N PHE A 37 8.20 -4.70 -1.73
CA PHE A 37 9.33 -4.57 -2.66
C PHE A 37 10.68 -4.68 -1.94
N ASP A 38 11.73 -4.94 -2.72
CA ASP A 38 13.12 -4.89 -2.31
C ASP A 38 13.70 -3.53 -2.71
N GLY A 39 14.03 -2.70 -1.72
CA GLY A 39 14.55 -1.36 -1.95
C GLY A 39 15.92 -1.35 -2.61
N ASN A 40 16.72 -2.42 -2.45
CA ASN A 40 18.04 -2.50 -3.12
C ASN A 40 17.95 -2.81 -4.62
N THR A 41 16.77 -3.22 -5.12
CA THR A 41 16.55 -3.58 -6.52
C THR A 41 15.54 -2.71 -7.22
N ALA A 42 14.86 -1.80 -6.51
CA ALA A 42 14.05 -0.75 -7.10
C ALA A 42 14.90 0.13 -8.03
N ASP A 43 14.30 0.73 -9.03
CA ASP A 43 15.02 1.64 -9.94
C ASP A 43 14.22 2.93 -10.20
N ALA A 44 14.89 3.94 -10.72
CA ALA A 44 14.32 5.25 -11.04
C ALA A 44 13.43 5.25 -12.32
N SER A 45 13.04 4.09 -12.84
CA SER A 45 12.41 3.98 -14.16
C SER A 45 10.89 4.05 -14.12
N ASN A 46 10.27 4.41 -13.01
CA ASN A 46 8.82 4.49 -12.85
C ASN A 46 8.11 3.23 -13.37
N ASN A 47 8.46 2.09 -12.82
CA ASN A 47 7.96 0.75 -13.18
C ASN A 47 7.71 -0.09 -11.92
N LEU A 48 7.74 -1.42 -12.04
CA LEU A 48 7.58 -2.35 -10.92
C LEU A 48 8.84 -3.21 -10.69
N THR A 49 10.02 -2.70 -11.05
CA THR A 49 11.30 -3.36 -10.72
C THR A 49 11.45 -3.45 -9.20
N GLY A 50 11.92 -4.59 -8.71
CA GLY A 50 12.05 -4.83 -7.27
C GLY A 50 10.75 -5.16 -6.54
N VAL A 51 9.58 -5.09 -7.20
CA VAL A 51 8.29 -5.36 -6.56
C VAL A 51 8.03 -6.86 -6.47
N ASN A 52 7.85 -7.35 -5.23
CA ASN A 52 7.49 -8.74 -4.93
C ASN A 52 5.98 -9.01 -5.06
N GLY A 53 5.16 -8.00 -4.83
CA GLY A 53 3.72 -8.06 -4.96
C GLY A 53 3.05 -6.73 -4.70
N SER A 54 1.97 -6.47 -5.41
CA SER A 54 1.23 -5.21 -5.28
C SER A 54 -0.25 -5.35 -5.64
N PHE A 55 -1.04 -4.42 -5.15
CA PHE A 55 -2.43 -4.20 -5.55
C PHE A 55 -2.69 -2.70 -5.62
N ASN A 56 -3.34 -2.25 -6.69
CA ASN A 56 -3.62 -0.84 -7.00
C ASN A 56 -2.36 0.05 -7.02
N VAL A 57 -1.23 -0.50 -7.49
CA VAL A 57 0.02 0.21 -7.72
C VAL A 57 0.35 0.14 -9.20
N SER A 58 0.61 1.27 -9.83
CA SER A 58 1.01 1.38 -11.23
C SER A 58 2.52 1.40 -11.41
N ALA A 59 3.23 1.99 -10.45
CA ALA A 59 4.68 2.11 -10.48
C ALA A 59 5.28 2.28 -9.07
N LEU A 60 6.54 1.88 -8.97
CA LEU A 60 7.48 2.19 -7.91
C LEU A 60 8.63 2.95 -8.55
N GLU A 61 9.05 4.08 -7.99
CA GLU A 61 10.18 4.88 -8.44
C GLU A 61 11.17 5.04 -7.29
N ASP A 62 12.43 4.77 -7.55
CA ASP A 62 13.54 4.98 -6.61
C ASP A 62 14.13 6.36 -6.88
N ASP A 63 13.87 7.30 -5.97
CA ASP A 63 14.38 8.68 -6.02
C ASP A 63 15.74 8.84 -5.33
N GLY A 64 16.28 7.75 -4.81
CA GLY A 64 17.57 7.70 -4.13
C GLY A 64 17.53 6.86 -2.86
N THR A 65 18.65 6.73 -2.22
CA THR A 65 18.81 5.85 -1.04
C THR A 65 17.67 6.05 -0.04
N GLY A 66 16.86 5.00 0.16
CA GLY A 66 15.77 4.97 1.11
C GLY A 66 14.59 5.89 0.79
N ASP A 67 14.43 6.32 -0.46
CA ASP A 67 13.38 7.25 -0.89
C ASP A 67 12.65 6.68 -2.11
N TYR A 68 11.37 6.31 -1.94
CA TYR A 68 10.60 5.59 -2.95
C TYR A 68 9.23 6.20 -3.16
N ASP A 69 8.89 6.55 -4.40
CA ASP A 69 7.55 6.95 -4.79
C ASP A 69 6.69 5.75 -5.19
N VAL A 70 5.53 5.62 -4.55
CA VAL A 70 4.52 4.60 -4.85
C VAL A 70 3.35 5.27 -5.55
N LEU A 71 3.13 4.95 -6.83
CA LEU A 71 2.05 5.52 -7.64
C LEU A 71 0.86 4.57 -7.73
N PHE A 72 -0.35 5.10 -7.61
CA PHE A 72 -1.57 4.31 -7.70
C PHE A 72 -2.03 4.09 -9.14
N THR A 73 -2.61 2.91 -9.41
CA THR A 73 -3.36 2.66 -10.65
C THR A 73 -4.70 3.39 -10.64
N ASN A 74 -5.44 3.30 -9.52
CA ASN A 74 -6.68 4.05 -9.30
C ASN A 74 -6.44 5.03 -8.16
N ASN A 75 -6.63 6.31 -8.45
CA ASN A 75 -6.37 7.38 -7.50
C ASN A 75 -7.23 7.27 -6.24
N MET A 76 -6.74 7.83 -5.15
CA MET A 76 -7.53 8.05 -3.94
C MET A 76 -8.45 9.26 -4.13
N ALA A 77 -9.62 9.25 -3.51
CA ALA A 77 -10.59 10.35 -3.58
C ALA A 77 -10.04 11.66 -2.99
N ASN A 78 -9.16 11.55 -2.01
CA ASN A 78 -8.52 12.67 -1.34
C ASN A 78 -7.20 12.20 -0.69
N THR A 79 -6.50 13.11 -0.03
CA THR A 79 -5.22 12.82 0.65
C THR A 79 -5.38 12.35 2.11
N ASN A 80 -6.60 12.15 2.59
CA ASN A 80 -6.90 11.73 3.98
C ASN A 80 -6.83 10.21 4.16
N TYR A 81 -5.98 9.52 3.44
CA TYR A 81 -5.75 8.09 3.60
C TYR A 81 -4.58 7.81 4.55
N THR A 82 -4.62 6.64 5.16
CA THR A 82 -3.56 6.16 6.04
C THR A 82 -2.65 5.20 5.30
N VAL A 83 -1.34 5.36 5.49
CA VAL A 83 -0.33 4.39 5.05
C VAL A 83 0.29 3.75 6.29
N THR A 84 0.24 2.44 6.37
CA THR A 84 0.97 1.65 7.36
C THR A 84 2.17 1.03 6.66
N SER A 85 3.34 1.14 7.25
CA SER A 85 4.60 0.66 6.67
C SER A 85 5.30 -0.29 7.62
N GLY A 86 6.10 -1.19 7.06
CA GLY A 86 6.93 -2.14 7.77
C GLY A 86 7.91 -2.81 6.82
N GLY A 87 8.76 -3.67 7.34
CA GLY A 87 9.70 -4.42 6.51
C GLY A 87 10.91 -4.92 7.27
N THR A 88 11.93 -5.31 6.52
CA THR A 88 13.19 -5.83 7.04
C THR A 88 14.35 -5.04 6.46
N ARG A 89 15.15 -4.44 7.32
CA ARG A 89 16.30 -3.64 6.92
C ARG A 89 17.37 -4.47 6.22
N ASN A 90 17.68 -5.65 6.78
CA ASN A 90 18.67 -6.56 6.22
C ASN A 90 18.25 -8.00 6.52
N ALA A 91 17.90 -8.77 5.50
CA ALA A 91 17.42 -10.13 5.63
C ALA A 91 18.49 -11.14 6.12
N SER A 92 19.77 -10.78 6.00
CA SER A 92 20.90 -11.66 6.38
C SER A 92 21.40 -11.43 7.80
N SER A 93 20.89 -10.45 8.54
CA SER A 93 21.31 -10.13 9.91
C SER A 93 20.23 -10.35 10.94
N THR A 94 20.61 -10.57 12.20
CA THR A 94 19.70 -10.55 13.34
C THR A 94 18.92 -9.24 13.38
N ALA A 95 17.63 -9.33 13.64
CA ALA A 95 16.61 -8.27 13.62
C ALA A 95 17.16 -6.85 13.86
N GLN A 96 17.25 -6.06 12.81
CA GLN A 96 17.60 -4.65 12.90
C GLN A 96 16.33 -3.81 12.75
N ALA A 97 16.15 -2.85 13.64
CA ALA A 97 15.03 -1.93 13.56
C ALA A 97 15.17 -1.04 12.33
N GLY A 98 14.17 -1.11 11.45
CA GLY A 98 13.97 -0.16 10.37
C GLY A 98 12.89 0.84 10.78
N TYR A 99 13.05 2.07 10.37
CA TYR A 99 12.05 3.13 10.52
C TYR A 99 11.49 3.47 9.14
N TYR A 100 10.20 3.75 9.09
CA TYR A 100 9.48 4.02 7.85
C TYR A 100 8.67 5.30 8.02
N GLN A 101 8.79 6.21 7.08
CA GLN A 101 8.06 7.47 7.09
C GLN A 101 7.36 7.69 5.75
N LYS A 102 6.08 8.04 5.83
CA LYS A 102 5.32 8.49 4.67
C LYS A 102 5.44 10.02 4.54
N HIS A 103 5.66 10.51 3.32
CA HIS A 103 5.53 11.93 2.99
C HIS A 103 5.02 12.14 1.56
N ASN A 104 4.97 13.38 1.07
CA ASN A 104 4.50 13.75 -0.28
C ASN A 104 3.17 13.10 -0.68
N VAL A 105 2.19 13.16 0.23
CA VAL A 105 0.90 12.49 0.03
C VAL A 105 0.08 13.22 -1.03
N ALA A 106 -0.24 12.54 -2.11
CA ALA A 106 -1.10 12.99 -3.20
C ALA A 106 -2.23 11.99 -3.47
N THR A 107 -3.25 12.38 -4.19
CA THR A 107 -4.29 11.44 -4.61
C THR A 107 -3.75 10.37 -5.55
N THR A 108 -2.68 10.65 -6.28
CA THR A 108 -2.02 9.75 -7.24
C THR A 108 -0.98 8.82 -6.63
N GLY A 109 -0.54 9.04 -5.40
CA GLY A 109 0.52 8.26 -4.77
C GLY A 109 1.04 8.87 -3.48
N TYR A 110 2.12 8.34 -2.98
CA TYR A 110 2.84 8.81 -1.79
C TYR A 110 4.29 8.38 -1.85
N THR A 111 5.15 9.09 -1.12
CA THR A 111 6.54 8.68 -0.90
C THR A 111 6.66 7.88 0.39
N VAL A 112 7.42 6.81 0.40
CA VAL A 112 7.88 6.11 1.61
C VAL A 112 9.38 6.26 1.75
N MET A 113 9.82 6.73 2.92
CA MET A 113 11.23 6.78 3.27
C MET A 113 11.58 5.68 4.26
N THR A 114 12.74 5.08 4.08
CA THR A 114 13.29 4.03 4.94
C THR A 114 14.57 4.51 5.60
N PHE A 115 14.71 4.19 6.88
CA PHE A 115 15.80 4.68 7.73
C PHE A 115 16.38 3.57 8.58
N ASN A 116 17.66 3.69 8.88
CA ASN A 116 18.25 3.09 10.07
C ASN A 116 18.22 4.10 11.24
N THR A 117 18.96 3.82 12.32
CA THR A 117 19.02 4.71 13.49
C THR A 117 19.70 6.05 13.24
N SER A 118 20.34 6.27 12.11
CA SER A 118 21.22 7.40 11.85
C SER A 118 21.04 8.08 10.50
N ALA A 119 20.55 7.35 9.48
CA ALA A 119 20.45 7.85 8.11
C ALA A 119 19.36 7.12 7.31
N VAL A 120 19.01 7.65 6.14
CA VAL A 120 18.24 6.94 5.11
C VAL A 120 19.05 5.76 4.60
N GLU A 121 18.39 4.65 4.28
CA GLU A 121 19.03 3.40 3.86
C GLU A 121 18.05 2.55 3.08
N ASP A 122 18.52 1.87 2.02
CA ASP A 122 17.71 0.91 1.30
C ASP A 122 17.50 -0.35 2.14
N HIS A 123 16.27 -0.84 2.15
CA HIS A 123 15.89 -2.02 2.94
C HIS A 123 15.60 -3.20 2.02
N ASP A 124 16.03 -4.42 2.42
CA ASP A 124 15.81 -5.67 1.68
C ASP A 124 14.31 -6.00 1.50
N LEU A 125 13.47 -5.49 2.39
CA LEU A 125 12.04 -5.64 2.29
C LEU A 125 11.34 -4.40 2.83
N VAL A 126 10.55 -3.76 1.99
CA VAL A 126 9.64 -2.67 2.35
C VAL A 126 8.21 -3.09 2.03
N MET A 127 7.32 -2.90 2.97
CA MET A 127 5.89 -3.20 2.81
C MET A 127 5.06 -2.00 3.22
N THR A 128 4.08 -1.65 2.41
CA THR A 128 3.11 -0.62 2.78
C THR A 128 1.68 -1.07 2.46
N GLN A 129 0.74 -0.56 3.25
CA GLN A 129 -0.70 -0.77 3.08
C GLN A 129 -1.42 0.56 3.20
N VAL A 130 -2.42 0.76 2.37
CA VAL A 130 -3.21 2.00 2.31
C VAL A 130 -4.67 1.72 2.61
N ALA A 131 -5.21 2.47 3.58
CA ALA A 131 -6.63 2.49 3.90
C ALA A 131 -7.19 3.90 3.69
N GLY A 132 -8.28 4.02 2.94
CA GLY A 132 -8.93 5.29 2.57
C GLY A 132 -10.04 5.05 1.56
N ASP A 133 -10.41 6.09 0.81
CA ASP A 133 -11.43 6.01 -0.23
C ASP A 133 -10.80 6.18 -1.62
N LEU A 134 -11.20 5.34 -2.57
CA LEU A 134 -10.85 5.50 -3.99
C LEU A 134 -11.73 6.58 -4.62
N ALA A 135 -11.19 7.26 -5.65
CA ALA A 135 -11.90 8.27 -6.44
C ALA A 135 -13.03 7.65 -7.28
#